data_1c2fd125ff8b54d79a3542b0f91e80cd
#
_entry.id   1c2fd125ff8b54d79a3542b0f91e80cd
#
_cell.length_a   1.000
_cell.length_b   1.000
_cell.length_c   1.000
_cell.angle_alpha   90.00
_cell.angle_beta   90.00
_cell.angle_gamma   90.00
#
_symmetry.space_group_name_H-M   'P 1'
#
loop_
_entity.id
_entity.type
_entity.pdbx_description
1 polymer ?
#
loop_
_entity_poly.entity_id
_entity_poly.type
_entity_poly.pdbx_seq_one_letter_code
_entity_poly.pdbx_strand_id
1 'polypeptide(L)'
;MFILSEAIVNYKLRLEFIIPVYNYGILKHKISDMLEKAYQLSEDGNYTQALKYYKNILEIEHDNIGVIIDYGVTLQNLELYHQALEVYDRALSLQPKNTNALINKGSVLHALEKYTDAITCYNIVLSTEKDNPIVLVYKGLCIAETGNVQLATKYFKKSLSIDNKCELAEISINTAKCIMK
;
A
#
# COMPACT_ATOMS: atom_id res chain seq x y z
N MET A 1 48.95 31.50 20.70
CA MET A 1 47.61 32.08 20.41
C MET A 1 46.95 31.43 19.17
N PHE A 2 47.69 30.94 18.19
CA PHE A 2 47.15 30.29 16.99
C PHE A 2 46.57 28.87 17.20
N ILE A 3 47.10 28.08 18.13
CA ILE A 3 46.71 26.69 18.37
C ILE A 3 45.31 26.57 18.99
N LEU A 4 44.93 27.53 19.80
CA LEU A 4 43.55 27.57 20.40
C LEU A 4 42.48 27.92 19.38
N SER A 5 42.80 28.69 18.34
CA SER A 5 41.84 29.05 17.29
C SER A 5 41.50 27.86 16.37
N GLU A 6 42.49 27.04 16.01
CA GLU A 6 42.27 25.82 15.21
C GLU A 6 41.47 24.75 15.96
N ALA A 7 41.76 24.56 17.24
CA ALA A 7 41.02 23.63 18.08
C ALA A 7 39.52 24.03 18.23
N ILE A 8 39.24 25.33 18.38
CA ILE A 8 37.88 25.84 18.46
C ILE A 8 37.16 25.73 17.13
N VAL A 9 37.82 26.03 16.00
CA VAL A 9 37.26 25.89 14.67
C VAL A 9 36.95 24.41 14.36
N ASN A 10 37.86 23.48 14.64
CA ASN A 10 37.65 22.04 14.48
C ASN A 10 36.54 21.50 15.40
N TYR A 11 36.41 22.03 16.63
CA TYR A 11 35.33 21.65 17.55
C TYR A 11 33.97 22.16 17.03
N LYS A 12 33.93 23.39 16.51
CA LYS A 12 32.70 24.00 15.94
C LYS A 12 32.25 23.27 14.68
N LEU A 13 33.18 22.94 13.78
CA LEU A 13 32.89 22.12 12.59
C LEU A 13 32.40 20.71 12.97
N ARG A 14 33.00 20.06 13.96
CA ARG A 14 32.54 18.78 14.47
C ARG A 14 31.10 18.87 15.01
N LEU A 15 30.74 19.90 15.75
CA LEU A 15 29.40 20.09 16.26
C LEU A 15 28.40 20.33 15.12
N GLU A 16 28.75 21.10 14.10
CA GLU A 16 27.88 21.36 12.93
C GLU A 16 27.56 20.08 12.14
N PHE A 17 28.45 19.07 12.15
CA PHE A 17 28.20 17.79 11.50
C PHE A 17 27.63 16.72 12.45
N ILE A 18 28.04 16.68 13.71
CA ILE A 18 27.65 15.63 14.67
C ILE A 18 26.22 15.85 15.16
N ILE A 19 25.81 17.09 15.46
CA ILE A 19 24.47 17.38 15.98
C ILE A 19 23.38 17.01 14.98
N PRO A 20 23.46 17.38 13.68
CA PRO A 20 22.47 16.95 12.69
C PRO A 20 22.41 15.43 12.53
N VAL A 21 23.55 14.74 12.52
CA VAL A 21 23.60 13.27 12.42
C VAL A 21 22.99 12.60 13.65
N TYR A 22 23.28 13.11 14.85
CA TYR A 22 22.70 12.61 16.10
C TYR A 22 21.18 12.84 16.15
N ASN A 23 20.72 14.04 15.79
CA ASN A 23 19.31 14.38 15.72
C ASN A 23 18.57 13.55 14.67
N TYR A 24 19.21 13.28 13.52
CA TYR A 24 18.64 12.40 12.49
C TYR A 24 18.49 10.97 13.00
N GLY A 25 19.46 10.44 13.74
CA GLY A 25 19.40 9.12 14.35
C GLY A 25 18.24 8.98 15.35
N ILE A 26 18.07 9.98 16.22
CA ILE A 26 16.96 10.04 17.19
C ILE A 26 15.61 10.10 16.47
N LEU A 27 15.50 10.94 15.44
CA LEU A 27 14.28 11.11 14.67
C LEU A 27 13.90 9.81 13.95
N LYS A 28 14.88 9.14 13.33
CA LYS A 28 14.67 7.86 12.67
C LYS A 28 14.21 6.77 13.64
N HIS A 29 14.78 6.71 14.84
CA HIS A 29 14.34 5.77 15.88
C HIS A 29 12.89 6.08 16.30
N LYS A 30 12.57 7.34 16.54
CA LYS A 30 11.21 7.76 16.89
C LYS A 30 10.19 7.38 15.80
N ILE A 31 10.52 7.55 14.52
CA ILE A 31 9.66 7.14 13.41
C ILE A 31 9.46 5.62 13.41
N SER A 32 10.54 4.85 13.62
CA SER A 32 10.46 3.39 13.73
C SER A 32 9.53 2.93 14.85
N ASP A 33 9.65 3.53 16.04
CA ASP A 33 8.79 3.21 17.19
C ASP A 33 7.31 3.57 16.91
N MET A 34 7.09 4.71 16.26
CA MET A 34 5.74 5.13 15.87
C MET A 34 5.14 4.18 14.82
N LEU A 35 5.95 3.70 13.88
CA LEU A 35 5.52 2.77 12.83
C LEU A 35 5.17 1.40 13.43
N GLU A 36 6.02 0.86 14.31
CA GLU A 36 5.75 -0.38 15.04
C GLU A 36 4.43 -0.30 15.82
N LYS A 37 4.22 0.83 16.52
CA LYS A 37 2.98 1.06 17.24
C LYS A 37 1.76 1.16 16.35
N ALA A 38 1.90 1.79 15.17
CA ALA A 38 0.82 1.86 14.19
C ALA A 38 0.44 0.47 13.66
N TYR A 39 1.42 -0.36 13.35
CA TYR A 39 1.19 -1.74 12.91
C TYR A 39 0.49 -2.57 13.99
N GLN A 40 0.99 -2.55 15.23
CA GLN A 40 0.36 -3.25 16.33
C GLN A 40 -1.11 -2.84 16.52
N LEU A 41 -1.39 -1.54 16.49
CA LEU A 41 -2.75 -1.03 16.60
C LEU A 41 -3.64 -1.46 15.42
N SER A 42 -3.08 -1.57 14.22
CA SER A 42 -3.79 -2.06 13.04
C SER A 42 -4.11 -3.54 13.14
N GLU A 43 -3.18 -4.37 13.64
CA GLU A 43 -3.39 -5.79 13.90
C GLU A 43 -4.46 -6.03 14.98
N ASP A 44 -4.48 -5.17 16.01
CA ASP A 44 -5.48 -5.19 17.07
C ASP A 44 -6.87 -4.66 16.65
N GLY A 45 -7.01 -4.19 15.38
CA GLY A 45 -8.23 -3.56 14.87
C GLY A 45 -8.46 -2.12 15.36
N ASN A 46 -7.51 -1.53 16.07
CA ASN A 46 -7.58 -0.18 16.60
C ASN A 46 -7.22 0.88 15.53
N TYR A 47 -7.86 0.78 14.36
CA TYR A 47 -7.56 1.58 13.16
C TYR A 47 -7.57 3.09 13.39
N THR A 48 -8.51 3.59 14.19
CA THR A 48 -8.60 5.04 14.50
C THR A 48 -7.36 5.56 15.24
N GLN A 49 -6.75 4.73 16.09
CA GLN A 49 -5.52 5.10 16.77
C GLN A 49 -4.30 4.94 15.84
N ALA A 50 -4.27 3.88 15.02
CA ALA A 50 -3.22 3.68 14.02
C ALA A 50 -3.12 4.87 13.06
N LEU A 51 -4.26 5.40 12.58
CA LEU A 51 -4.29 6.59 11.72
C LEU A 51 -3.55 7.80 12.30
N LYS A 52 -3.63 8.02 13.61
CA LYS A 52 -2.92 9.15 14.26
C LYS A 52 -1.41 8.98 14.17
N TYR A 53 -0.91 7.74 14.34
CA TYR A 53 0.51 7.45 14.21
C TYR A 53 0.99 7.62 12.77
N TYR A 54 0.28 7.04 11.79
CA TYR A 54 0.63 7.21 10.38
C TYR A 54 0.62 8.69 9.96
N LYS A 55 -0.39 9.46 10.39
CA LYS A 55 -0.45 10.90 10.14
C LYS A 55 0.75 11.65 10.70
N ASN A 56 1.13 11.38 11.95
CA ASN A 56 2.28 12.01 12.60
C ASN A 56 3.59 11.65 11.88
N ILE A 57 3.72 10.42 11.38
CA ILE A 57 4.89 10.02 10.57
C ILE A 57 4.91 10.80 9.26
N LEU A 58 3.77 10.93 8.59
CA LEU A 58 3.64 11.67 7.33
C LEU A 58 3.82 13.19 7.47
N GLU A 59 3.69 13.75 8.67
CA GLU A 59 4.07 15.14 8.96
C GLU A 59 5.60 15.33 8.97
N ILE A 60 6.36 14.26 9.17
CA ILE A 60 7.82 14.26 9.20
C ILE A 60 8.37 13.77 7.85
N GLU A 61 7.87 12.66 7.35
CA GLU A 61 8.26 12.01 6.10
C GLU A 61 7.11 12.07 5.10
N HIS A 62 6.91 13.25 4.51
CA HIS A 62 5.75 13.51 3.65
C HIS A 62 5.60 12.54 2.49
N ASP A 63 6.70 12.07 1.91
CA ASP A 63 6.71 11.26 0.69
C ASP A 63 7.09 9.79 0.97
N ASN A 64 6.96 9.34 2.22
CA ASN A 64 7.15 7.93 2.55
C ASN A 64 5.98 7.10 2.01
N ILE A 65 6.20 6.53 0.82
CA ILE A 65 5.16 5.81 0.07
C ILE A 65 4.63 4.60 0.84
N GLY A 66 5.48 3.88 1.57
CA GLY A 66 5.05 2.77 2.41
C GLY A 66 4.01 3.23 3.44
N VAL A 67 4.33 4.29 4.19
CA VAL A 67 3.43 4.86 5.20
C VAL A 67 2.16 5.43 4.58
N ILE A 68 2.25 6.06 3.39
CA ILE A 68 1.06 6.54 2.66
C ILE A 68 0.14 5.36 2.33
N ILE A 69 0.68 4.23 1.86
CA ILE A 69 -0.11 3.04 1.54
C ILE A 69 -0.75 2.44 2.79
N ASP A 70 0.00 2.28 3.89
CA ASP A 70 -0.50 1.73 5.15
C ASP A 70 -1.59 2.62 5.76
N TYR A 71 -1.43 3.95 5.65
CA TYR A 71 -2.47 4.92 6.01
C TYR A 71 -3.73 4.71 5.17
N GLY A 72 -3.59 4.49 3.85
CA GLY A 72 -4.69 4.17 2.95
C GLY A 72 -5.40 2.86 3.29
N VAL A 73 -4.65 1.79 3.62
CA VAL A 73 -5.19 0.49 4.07
C VAL A 73 -5.97 0.67 5.38
N THR A 74 -5.46 1.47 6.30
CA THR A 74 -6.13 1.74 7.57
C THR A 74 -7.45 2.51 7.38
N LEU A 75 -7.47 3.46 6.43
CA LEU A 75 -8.71 4.15 6.03
C LEU A 75 -9.71 3.18 5.38
N GLN A 76 -9.24 2.27 4.54
CA GLN A 76 -10.06 1.23 3.92
C GLN A 76 -10.70 0.32 4.95
N ASN A 77 -9.96 -0.09 5.98
CA ASN A 77 -10.47 -0.92 7.07
C ASN A 77 -11.53 -0.18 7.93
N LEU A 78 -11.51 1.14 7.93
CA LEU A 78 -12.54 1.99 8.52
C LEU A 78 -13.69 2.31 7.55
N GLU A 79 -13.72 1.70 6.37
CA GLU A 79 -14.68 1.96 5.29
C GLU A 79 -14.69 3.42 4.79
N LEU A 80 -13.64 4.18 5.09
CA LEU A 80 -13.47 5.55 4.63
C LEU A 80 -12.93 5.57 3.19
N TYR A 81 -13.64 4.90 2.29
CA TYR A 81 -13.21 4.57 0.94
C TYR A 81 -12.78 5.78 0.10
N HIS A 82 -13.52 6.89 0.18
CA HIS A 82 -13.16 8.10 -0.57
C HIS A 82 -11.82 8.68 -0.12
N GLN A 83 -11.57 8.72 1.19
CA GLN A 83 -10.30 9.18 1.73
C GLN A 83 -9.15 8.21 1.37
N ALA A 84 -9.41 6.90 1.40
CA ALA A 84 -8.45 5.91 0.97
C ALA A 84 -8.04 6.10 -0.51
N LEU A 85 -8.99 6.39 -1.40
CA LEU A 85 -8.71 6.68 -2.81
C LEU A 85 -7.79 7.91 -2.98
N GLU A 86 -8.06 9.01 -2.27
CA GLU A 86 -7.21 10.22 -2.31
C GLU A 86 -5.77 9.91 -1.87
N VAL A 87 -5.63 9.08 -0.83
CA VAL A 87 -4.32 8.66 -0.32
C VAL A 87 -3.58 7.77 -1.31
N TYR A 88 -4.27 6.81 -1.95
CA TYR A 88 -3.67 5.98 -2.99
C TYR A 88 -3.32 6.80 -4.24
N ASP A 89 -4.13 7.81 -4.60
CA ASP A 89 -3.80 8.73 -5.70
C ASP A 89 -2.54 9.54 -5.39
N ARG A 90 -2.35 9.96 -4.14
CA ARG A 90 -1.11 10.60 -3.70
C ARG A 90 0.08 9.64 -3.83
N ALA A 91 -0.04 8.38 -3.38
CA ALA A 91 1.02 7.38 -3.55
C ALA A 91 1.36 7.18 -5.04
N LEU A 92 0.35 7.10 -5.90
CA LEU A 92 0.52 6.91 -7.34
C LEU A 92 1.04 8.16 -8.06
N SER A 93 0.83 9.36 -7.52
CA SER A 93 1.47 10.58 -8.05
C SER A 93 2.99 10.57 -7.82
N LEU A 94 3.45 9.96 -6.71
CA LEU A 94 4.87 9.79 -6.40
C LEU A 94 5.47 8.58 -7.15
N GLN A 95 4.73 7.47 -7.22
CA GLN A 95 5.13 6.25 -7.92
C GLN A 95 3.97 5.70 -8.78
N PRO A 96 3.86 6.11 -10.05
CA PRO A 96 2.70 5.78 -10.90
C PRO A 96 2.46 4.28 -11.16
N LYS A 97 3.47 3.43 -10.94
CA LYS A 97 3.39 1.99 -11.12
C LYS A 97 3.59 1.20 -9.81
N ASN A 98 3.36 1.83 -8.67
CA ASN A 98 3.45 1.13 -7.40
C ASN A 98 2.36 0.05 -7.31
N THR A 99 2.78 -1.20 -7.34
CA THR A 99 1.89 -2.38 -7.37
C THR A 99 0.94 -2.40 -6.18
N ASN A 100 1.44 -2.15 -4.97
CA ASN A 100 0.61 -2.19 -3.76
C ASN A 100 -0.46 -1.09 -3.77
N ALA A 101 -0.09 0.14 -4.16
CA ALA A 101 -1.05 1.24 -4.26
C ALA A 101 -2.13 0.97 -5.32
N LEU A 102 -1.75 0.40 -6.47
CA LEU A 102 -2.70 0.03 -7.53
C LEU A 102 -3.64 -1.09 -7.11
N ILE A 103 -3.13 -2.14 -6.44
CA ILE A 103 -3.96 -3.25 -5.95
C ILE A 103 -4.96 -2.75 -4.91
N ASN A 104 -4.51 -1.99 -3.93
CA ASN A 104 -5.36 -1.48 -2.87
C ASN A 104 -6.40 -0.47 -3.40
N LYS A 105 -5.98 0.44 -4.32
CA LYS A 105 -6.92 1.33 -5.02
C LYS A 105 -7.98 0.52 -5.79
N GLY A 106 -7.57 -0.51 -6.53
CA GLY A 106 -8.49 -1.40 -7.24
C GLY A 106 -9.46 -2.11 -6.30
N SER A 107 -9.00 -2.55 -5.11
CA SER A 107 -9.85 -3.17 -4.09
C SER A 107 -10.90 -2.18 -3.54
N VAL A 108 -10.51 -0.95 -3.27
CA VAL A 108 -11.48 0.10 -2.83
C VAL A 108 -12.47 0.44 -3.94
N LEU A 109 -12.01 0.55 -5.19
CA LEU A 109 -12.90 0.78 -6.34
C LEU A 109 -13.89 -0.37 -6.53
N HIS A 110 -13.45 -1.63 -6.31
CA HIS A 110 -14.36 -2.79 -6.31
C HIS A 110 -15.41 -2.68 -5.21
N ALA A 111 -15.01 -2.33 -3.97
CA ALA A 111 -15.95 -2.13 -2.85
C ALA A 111 -16.97 -1.00 -3.11
N LEU A 112 -16.60 0.00 -3.93
CA LEU A 112 -17.48 1.08 -4.40
C LEU A 112 -18.24 0.72 -5.68
N GLU A 113 -18.23 -0.54 -6.11
CA GLU A 113 -18.86 -1.05 -7.34
C GLU A 113 -18.35 -0.37 -8.64
N LYS A 114 -17.21 0.33 -8.58
CA LYS A 114 -16.53 0.94 -9.73
C LYS A 114 -15.64 -0.08 -10.45
N TYR A 115 -16.25 -1.15 -10.91
CA TYR A 115 -15.54 -2.33 -11.45
C TYR A 115 -14.63 -2.02 -12.63
N THR A 116 -15.04 -1.14 -13.54
CA THR A 116 -14.24 -0.74 -14.71
C THR A 116 -12.96 -0.02 -14.32
N ASP A 117 -13.03 0.85 -13.30
CA ASP A 117 -11.87 1.58 -12.79
C ASP A 117 -10.93 0.65 -12.03
N ALA A 118 -11.48 -0.30 -11.24
CA ALA A 118 -10.72 -1.35 -10.58
C ALA A 118 -9.95 -2.21 -11.60
N ILE A 119 -10.63 -2.65 -12.68
CA ILE A 119 -9.98 -3.41 -13.78
C ILE A 119 -8.84 -2.61 -14.41
N THR A 120 -8.98 -1.28 -14.53
CA THR A 120 -7.91 -0.43 -15.06
C THR A 120 -6.67 -0.45 -14.15
N CYS A 121 -6.84 -0.35 -12.83
CA CYS A 121 -5.75 -0.48 -11.86
C CYS A 121 -5.06 -1.85 -12.00
N TYR A 122 -5.83 -2.93 -12.05
CA TYR A 122 -5.28 -4.28 -12.19
C TYR A 122 -4.58 -4.51 -13.54
N ASN A 123 -5.06 -3.88 -14.62
CA ASN A 123 -4.39 -3.93 -15.92
C ASN A 123 -3.01 -3.28 -15.88
N ILE A 124 -2.84 -2.17 -15.16
CA ILE A 124 -1.54 -1.53 -14.99
C ILE A 124 -0.58 -2.47 -14.26
N VAL A 125 -1.00 -3.12 -13.17
CA VAL A 125 -0.19 -4.12 -12.48
C VAL A 125 0.18 -5.27 -13.42
N LEU A 126 -0.79 -5.85 -14.12
CA LEU A 126 -0.56 -6.97 -15.02
C LEU A 126 0.26 -6.60 -16.27
N SER A 127 0.46 -5.32 -16.57
CA SER A 127 1.35 -4.87 -17.63
C SER A 127 2.84 -5.09 -17.28
N THR A 128 3.17 -5.09 -15.99
CA THR A 128 4.52 -5.29 -15.45
C THR A 128 4.67 -6.69 -14.84
N GLU A 129 3.66 -7.15 -14.12
CA GLU A 129 3.61 -8.44 -13.41
C GLU A 129 2.56 -9.35 -14.07
N LYS A 130 2.82 -9.80 -15.30
CA LYS A 130 1.85 -10.55 -16.15
C LYS A 130 1.25 -11.79 -15.49
N ASP A 131 2.00 -12.38 -14.57
CA ASP A 131 1.69 -13.65 -13.93
C ASP A 131 1.47 -13.49 -12.42
N ASN A 132 0.97 -12.32 -11.98
CA ASN A 132 0.55 -12.11 -10.59
C ASN A 132 -0.81 -12.82 -10.36
N PRO A 133 -0.84 -13.96 -9.64
CA PRO A 133 -2.06 -14.78 -9.52
C PRO A 133 -3.17 -14.06 -8.77
N ILE A 134 -2.85 -13.31 -7.73
CA ILE A 134 -3.85 -12.59 -6.92
C ILE A 134 -4.52 -11.50 -7.74
N VAL A 135 -3.75 -10.73 -8.50
CA VAL A 135 -4.30 -9.64 -9.34
C VAL A 135 -5.16 -10.19 -10.47
N LEU A 136 -4.81 -11.36 -11.02
CA LEU A 136 -5.67 -12.07 -11.99
C LEU A 136 -7.03 -12.41 -11.37
N VAL A 137 -7.06 -12.87 -10.10
CA VAL A 137 -8.33 -13.17 -9.41
C VAL A 137 -9.13 -11.89 -9.18
N TYR A 138 -8.53 -10.84 -8.62
CA TYR A 138 -9.24 -9.58 -8.38
C TYR A 138 -9.83 -8.98 -9.65
N LYS A 139 -9.08 -9.03 -10.76
CA LYS A 139 -9.59 -8.64 -12.07
C LYS A 139 -10.76 -9.54 -12.51
N GLY A 140 -10.62 -10.85 -12.32
CA GLY A 140 -11.69 -11.80 -12.61
C GLY A 140 -12.98 -11.52 -11.81
N LEU A 141 -12.85 -11.21 -10.52
CA LEU A 141 -13.99 -10.84 -9.66
C LEU A 141 -14.71 -9.61 -10.22
N CYS A 142 -13.99 -8.54 -10.53
CA CYS A 142 -14.60 -7.36 -11.14
C CYS A 142 -15.33 -7.67 -12.47
N ILE A 143 -14.75 -8.55 -13.30
CA ILE A 143 -15.36 -8.97 -14.56
C ILE A 143 -16.62 -9.81 -14.29
N ALA A 144 -16.65 -10.65 -13.26
CA ALA A 144 -17.84 -11.41 -12.88
C ALA A 144 -18.98 -10.49 -12.46
N GLU A 145 -18.69 -9.46 -11.65
CA GLU A 145 -19.67 -8.44 -11.22
C GLU A 145 -20.26 -7.65 -12.41
N THR A 146 -19.52 -7.51 -13.51
CA THR A 146 -20.05 -6.93 -14.76
C THR A 146 -20.88 -7.92 -15.58
N GLY A 147 -21.13 -9.12 -15.08
CA GLY A 147 -21.97 -10.16 -15.73
C GLY A 147 -21.22 -11.12 -16.66
N ASN A 148 -19.92 -10.92 -16.91
CA ASN A 148 -19.16 -11.80 -17.81
C ASN A 148 -18.46 -12.93 -17.05
N VAL A 149 -19.26 -13.85 -16.49
CA VAL A 149 -18.79 -14.98 -15.68
C VAL A 149 -17.87 -15.93 -16.46
N GLN A 150 -18.11 -16.12 -17.77
CA GLN A 150 -17.26 -16.97 -18.61
C GLN A 150 -15.83 -16.39 -18.74
N LEU A 151 -15.71 -15.08 -18.93
CA LEU A 151 -14.41 -14.42 -19.01
C LEU A 151 -13.72 -14.41 -17.65
N ALA A 152 -14.45 -14.12 -16.57
CA ALA A 152 -13.94 -14.19 -15.21
C ALA A 152 -13.33 -15.56 -14.90
N THR A 153 -14.04 -16.64 -15.27
CA THR A 153 -13.54 -18.03 -15.08
C THR A 153 -12.20 -18.28 -15.81
N LYS A 154 -11.95 -17.66 -16.96
CA LYS A 154 -10.65 -17.76 -17.64
C LYS A 154 -9.52 -17.14 -16.81
N TYR A 155 -9.77 -15.98 -16.17
CA TYR A 155 -8.81 -15.33 -15.29
C TYR A 155 -8.52 -16.18 -14.04
N PHE A 156 -9.55 -16.74 -13.40
CA PHE A 156 -9.39 -17.63 -12.24
C PHE A 156 -8.57 -18.89 -12.59
N LYS A 157 -8.89 -19.53 -13.74
CA LYS A 157 -8.11 -20.68 -14.22
C LYS A 157 -6.66 -20.32 -14.53
N LYS A 158 -6.42 -19.12 -15.12
CA LYS A 158 -5.06 -18.63 -15.36
C LYS A 158 -4.32 -18.46 -14.04
N SER A 159 -4.95 -17.88 -13.02
CA SER A 159 -4.37 -17.75 -11.67
C SER A 159 -3.94 -19.11 -11.11
N LEU A 160 -4.83 -20.13 -11.13
CA LEU A 160 -4.53 -21.49 -10.67
C LEU A 160 -3.43 -22.19 -11.48
N SER A 161 -3.27 -21.84 -12.76
CA SER A 161 -2.18 -22.39 -13.57
C SER A 161 -0.81 -21.85 -13.18
N ILE A 162 -0.77 -20.69 -12.52
CA ILE A 162 0.44 -20.03 -12.03
C ILE A 162 0.71 -20.45 -10.59
N ASP A 163 -0.30 -20.36 -9.74
CA ASP A 163 -0.27 -20.79 -8.35
C ASP A 163 -1.43 -21.77 -8.07
N ASN A 164 -1.11 -23.05 -8.02
CA ASN A 164 -2.09 -24.12 -7.80
C ASN A 164 -2.65 -24.17 -6.37
N LYS A 165 -2.13 -23.34 -5.47
CA LYS A 165 -2.61 -23.17 -4.09
C LYS A 165 -3.40 -21.88 -3.88
N CYS A 166 -3.71 -21.14 -4.95
CA CYS A 166 -4.50 -19.92 -4.86
C CYS A 166 -5.96 -20.24 -4.48
N GLU A 167 -6.23 -20.33 -3.17
CA GLU A 167 -7.56 -20.66 -2.62
C GLU A 167 -8.65 -19.72 -3.15
N LEU A 168 -8.34 -18.42 -3.24
CA LEU A 168 -9.30 -17.43 -3.73
C LEU A 168 -9.74 -17.73 -5.18
N ALA A 169 -8.82 -18.18 -6.04
CA ALA A 169 -9.14 -18.57 -7.41
C ALA A 169 -10.02 -19.84 -7.46
N GLU A 170 -9.73 -20.81 -6.59
CA GLU A 170 -10.52 -22.05 -6.49
C GLU A 170 -11.95 -21.77 -6.03
N ILE A 171 -12.12 -21.00 -4.97
CA ILE A 171 -13.45 -20.56 -4.47
C ILE A 171 -14.20 -19.83 -5.57
N SER A 172 -13.55 -18.88 -6.26
CA SER A 172 -14.17 -18.09 -7.33
C SER A 172 -14.65 -18.94 -8.51
N ILE A 173 -13.89 -19.98 -8.89
CA ILE A 173 -14.30 -20.94 -9.93
C ILE A 173 -15.53 -21.75 -9.49
N ASN A 174 -15.56 -22.21 -8.25
CA ASN A 174 -16.69 -22.98 -7.75
C ASN A 174 -17.97 -22.14 -7.67
N THR A 175 -17.86 -20.89 -7.22
CA THR A 175 -18.96 -19.93 -7.26
C THR A 175 -19.46 -19.68 -8.68
N ALA A 176 -18.54 -19.43 -9.63
CA ALA A 176 -18.88 -19.23 -11.04
C ALA A 176 -19.62 -20.43 -11.65
N LYS A 177 -19.24 -21.68 -11.31
CA LYS A 177 -19.95 -22.88 -11.76
C LYS A 177 -21.39 -22.97 -11.24
N CYS A 178 -21.64 -22.47 -10.02
CA CYS A 178 -23.00 -22.44 -9.47
C CYS A 178 -23.90 -21.42 -10.18
N ILE A 179 -23.34 -20.28 -10.60
CA ILE A 179 -24.09 -19.22 -11.30
C ILE A 179 -24.40 -19.62 -12.76
N MET A 180 -23.54 -20.42 -13.41
CA MET A 180 -23.69 -20.84 -14.81
C MET A 180 -24.62 -22.05 -15.01
N LYS A 181 -25.14 -22.66 -13.95
CA LYS A 181 -26.14 -23.73 -13.98
C LYS A 181 -27.55 -23.18 -14.03
#